data_2b0fe00e86ed1258c5172aea7064206d
#
_entry.id   2b0fe00e86ed1258c5172aea7064206d
#
_cell.length_a   1.000
_cell.length_b   1.000
_cell.length_c   1.000
_cell.angle_alpha   90.00
_cell.angle_beta   90.00
_cell.angle_gamma   90.00
#
_symmetry.space_group_name_H-M   'P 1'
#
loop_
_entity.id
_entity.type
_entity.pdbx_description
1 polymer ?
#
loop_
_entity_poly.entity_id
_entity_poly.type
_entity_poly.pdbx_seq_one_letter_code
_entity_poly.pdbx_strand_id
1 'polypeptide(L)'
;KVKTKCEYRKNNRVLVELRPYLAAASVAILLLIGGLWMILGDNKAEMNELVRIEAQQSMMYILPDSTKVWMKPGSSIQFAKDFNKDRKVWLSGNSLFEVYKHEGSTFQVHINKAFIEVKGTCFLVKQDDIKQNEITLFHGKIEFNVESTGKKIVMQPLQKVTYNVDNAQTQIENISNISWENGRYNFEDVPLTQLIETVNQMY
;
A
#
# COMPACT_ATOMS: atom_id res chain seq x y z
N LYS A 1 -29.78 19.75 -89.82
CA LYS A 1 -29.21 20.12 -88.50
C LYS A 1 -29.87 19.26 -87.44
N VAL A 2 -29.18 18.20 -87.04
CA VAL A 2 -29.62 17.32 -85.95
C VAL A 2 -28.91 17.75 -84.68
N LYS A 3 -29.65 18.14 -83.64
CA LYS A 3 -29.12 18.40 -82.30
C LYS A 3 -29.23 17.12 -81.48
N THR A 4 -28.12 16.50 -81.22
CA THR A 4 -27.97 15.38 -80.28
C THR A 4 -27.94 15.93 -78.85
N LYS A 5 -28.98 15.62 -78.09
CA LYS A 5 -29.10 15.97 -76.66
C LYS A 5 -28.41 14.83 -75.86
N CYS A 6 -27.30 15.15 -75.29
CA CYS A 6 -26.58 14.25 -74.39
C CYS A 6 -27.29 14.24 -73.03
N GLU A 7 -27.95 13.16 -72.66
CA GLU A 7 -28.62 12.96 -71.40
C GLU A 7 -27.59 12.37 -70.39
N TYR A 8 -27.19 13.20 -69.42
CA TYR A 8 -26.32 12.77 -68.33
C TYR A 8 -27.18 11.97 -67.31
N ARG A 9 -27.09 10.66 -67.36
CA ARG A 9 -27.80 9.76 -66.45
C ARG A 9 -26.99 9.70 -65.13
N LYS A 10 -27.45 10.47 -64.14
CA LYS A 10 -26.87 10.53 -62.80
C LYS A 10 -27.09 9.18 -62.08
N ASN A 11 -26.02 8.49 -61.86
CA ASN A 11 -26.05 7.13 -61.27
C ASN A 11 -26.26 7.22 -59.71
N ASN A 12 -27.52 7.37 -59.26
CA ASN A 12 -27.85 7.49 -57.84
C ASN A 12 -28.09 6.13 -57.15
N ARG A 13 -27.84 5.02 -57.85
CA ARG A 13 -28.14 3.67 -57.33
C ARG A 13 -27.16 3.15 -56.25
N VAL A 14 -25.91 3.60 -56.29
CA VAL A 14 -24.85 3.14 -55.38
C VAL A 14 -25.03 3.68 -53.94
N LEU A 15 -25.63 4.88 -53.80
CA LEU A 15 -25.86 5.50 -52.50
C LEU A 15 -27.04 4.92 -51.71
N VAL A 16 -27.95 4.24 -52.35
CA VAL A 16 -29.14 3.67 -51.70
C VAL A 16 -28.83 2.30 -51.06
N GLU A 17 -27.94 1.51 -51.68
CA GLU A 17 -27.52 0.21 -51.14
C GLU A 17 -26.59 0.31 -49.93
N LEU A 18 -25.87 1.44 -49.78
CA LEU A 18 -24.93 1.67 -48.64
C LEU A 18 -25.64 2.17 -47.38
N ARG A 19 -26.88 2.67 -47.46
CA ARG A 19 -27.63 3.19 -46.31
C ARG A 19 -27.79 2.21 -45.15
N PRO A 20 -28.14 0.93 -45.33
CA PRO A 20 -28.25 0.00 -44.20
C PRO A 20 -26.91 -0.31 -43.53
N TYR A 21 -25.81 -0.33 -44.31
CA TYR A 21 -24.47 -0.57 -43.73
C TYR A 21 -23.96 0.63 -42.95
N LEU A 22 -24.25 1.86 -43.38
CA LEU A 22 -23.91 3.07 -42.63
C LEU A 22 -24.69 3.16 -41.31
N ALA A 23 -25.96 2.76 -41.29
CA ALA A 23 -26.76 2.71 -40.06
C ALA A 23 -26.23 1.62 -39.10
N ALA A 24 -25.87 0.43 -39.60
CA ALA A 24 -25.27 -0.63 -38.80
C ALA A 24 -23.90 -0.24 -38.23
N ALA A 25 -23.05 0.45 -39.04
CA ALA A 25 -21.76 0.93 -38.58
C ALA A 25 -21.87 1.98 -37.49
N SER A 26 -22.84 2.91 -37.58
CA SER A 26 -23.05 3.92 -36.54
C SER A 26 -23.49 3.31 -35.20
N VAL A 27 -24.33 2.29 -35.19
CA VAL A 27 -24.73 1.56 -34.00
C VAL A 27 -23.54 0.79 -33.39
N ALA A 28 -22.73 0.14 -34.22
CA ALA A 28 -21.53 -0.57 -33.76
C ALA A 28 -20.51 0.39 -33.13
N ILE A 29 -20.30 1.57 -33.71
CA ILE A 29 -19.40 2.61 -33.15
C ILE A 29 -19.95 3.12 -31.81
N LEU A 30 -21.25 3.36 -31.68
CA LEU A 30 -21.84 3.78 -30.41
C LEU A 30 -21.72 2.71 -29.31
N LEU A 31 -21.87 1.43 -29.66
CA LEU A 31 -21.67 0.33 -28.73
C LEU A 31 -20.19 0.18 -28.33
N LEU A 32 -19.26 0.38 -29.26
CA LEU A 32 -17.82 0.35 -28.96
C LEU A 32 -17.42 1.53 -28.07
N ILE A 33 -17.90 2.75 -28.35
CA ILE A 33 -17.64 3.93 -27.52
C ILE A 33 -18.31 3.77 -26.15
N GLY A 34 -19.53 3.28 -26.07
CA GLY A 34 -20.23 3.00 -24.82
C GLY A 34 -19.54 1.92 -23.99
N GLY A 35 -19.10 0.82 -24.63
CA GLY A 35 -18.33 -0.24 -23.99
C GLY A 35 -16.96 0.25 -23.50
N LEU A 36 -16.25 1.02 -24.31
CA LEU A 36 -15.00 1.65 -23.93
C LEU A 36 -15.17 2.65 -22.78
N TRP A 37 -16.23 3.41 -22.79
CA TRP A 37 -16.59 4.34 -21.70
C TRP A 37 -16.92 3.60 -20.41
N MET A 38 -17.58 2.45 -20.49
CA MET A 38 -17.86 1.58 -19.32
C MET A 38 -16.59 0.97 -18.75
N ILE A 39 -15.63 0.55 -19.60
CA ILE A 39 -14.34 -0.02 -19.17
C ILE A 39 -13.39 1.07 -18.62
N LEU A 40 -13.40 2.27 -19.22
CA LEU A 40 -12.54 3.39 -18.80
C LEU A 40 -13.17 4.27 -17.73
N GLY A 41 -14.50 4.23 -17.58
CA GLY A 41 -15.25 5.09 -16.65
C GLY A 41 -15.23 4.62 -15.20
N ASP A 42 -14.92 3.37 -14.92
CA ASP A 42 -14.87 2.82 -13.55
C ASP A 42 -13.56 3.17 -12.80
N ASN A 43 -12.62 3.84 -13.44
CA ASN A 43 -11.46 4.43 -12.76
C ASN A 43 -11.78 5.81 -12.16
N LYS A 44 -12.91 5.96 -11.49
CA LYS A 44 -12.97 6.91 -10.39
C LYS A 44 -12.04 6.36 -9.33
N ALA A 45 -10.78 6.82 -9.33
CA ALA A 45 -9.99 6.81 -8.11
C ALA A 45 -10.89 7.47 -7.06
N GLU A 46 -11.55 6.67 -6.22
CA GLU A 46 -12.15 7.18 -5.00
C GLU A 46 -10.98 7.90 -4.34
N MET A 47 -11.05 9.23 -4.29
CA MET A 47 -10.17 10.02 -3.43
C MET A 47 -10.57 9.58 -2.02
N ASN A 48 -9.97 8.46 -1.57
CA ASN A 48 -10.15 7.97 -0.23
C ASN A 48 -9.69 9.09 0.69
N GLU A 49 -10.63 9.69 1.40
CA GLU A 49 -10.32 10.68 2.43
C GLU A 49 -9.33 10.06 3.40
N LEU A 50 -8.11 10.63 3.44
CA LEU A 50 -7.05 10.13 4.30
C LEU A 50 -7.20 10.74 5.69
N VAL A 51 -7.24 9.91 6.69
CA VAL A 51 -7.13 10.30 8.09
C VAL A 51 -5.66 10.38 8.45
N ARG A 52 -5.22 11.51 9.01
CA ARG A 52 -3.85 11.72 9.50
C ARG A 52 -3.88 11.92 11.00
N ILE A 53 -3.07 11.14 11.70
CA ILE A 53 -2.85 11.23 13.14
C ILE A 53 -1.39 11.59 13.39
N GLU A 54 -1.14 12.61 14.18
CA GLU A 54 0.19 13.06 14.59
C GLU A 54 0.36 12.96 16.10
N ALA A 55 1.46 12.35 16.52
CA ALA A 55 1.80 12.21 17.92
C ALA A 55 2.68 13.38 18.39
N GLN A 56 2.12 14.30 19.17
CA GLN A 56 2.90 15.37 19.81
C GLN A 56 3.62 14.88 21.07
N GLN A 57 3.10 13.83 21.68
CA GLN A 57 3.71 13.10 22.80
C GLN A 57 3.55 11.60 22.58
N SER A 58 4.23 10.77 23.37
CA SER A 58 4.04 9.31 23.28
C SER A 58 2.57 8.98 23.49
N MET A 59 1.96 8.30 22.51
CA MET A 59 0.55 7.96 22.56
C MET A 59 0.28 6.59 21.93
N MET A 60 -0.78 5.96 22.37
CA MET A 60 -1.34 4.78 21.73
C MET A 60 -2.58 5.18 20.92
N TYR A 61 -2.62 4.78 19.66
CA TYR A 61 -3.77 4.92 18.78
C TYR A 61 -4.31 3.54 18.38
N ILE A 62 -5.63 3.36 18.39
CA ILE A 62 -6.28 2.13 17.95
C ILE A 62 -6.88 2.38 16.57
N LEU A 63 -6.41 1.65 15.56
CA LEU A 63 -6.94 1.69 14.21
C LEU A 63 -8.34 1.05 14.12
N PRO A 64 -9.12 1.31 13.06
CA PRO A 64 -10.48 0.76 12.90
C PRO A 64 -10.56 -0.76 12.92
N ASP A 65 -9.47 -1.46 12.62
CA ASP A 65 -9.35 -2.92 12.64
C ASP A 65 -8.90 -3.49 14.00
N SER A 66 -8.88 -2.68 15.03
CA SER A 66 -8.38 -3.00 16.38
C SER A 66 -6.85 -3.18 16.50
N THR A 67 -6.10 -2.86 15.45
CA THR A 67 -4.64 -2.78 15.54
C THR A 67 -4.22 -1.64 16.45
N LYS A 68 -3.30 -1.90 17.39
CA LYS A 68 -2.75 -0.88 18.27
C LYS A 68 -1.43 -0.37 17.73
N VAL A 69 -1.28 0.96 17.75
CA VAL A 69 -0.08 1.65 17.30
C VAL A 69 0.42 2.55 18.43
N TRP A 70 1.59 2.23 19.00
CA TRP A 70 2.26 3.11 19.95
C TRP A 70 3.23 4.01 19.19
N MET A 71 2.94 5.28 19.22
CA MET A 71 3.64 6.32 18.45
C MET A 71 4.53 7.14 19.37
N LYS A 72 5.77 7.39 18.95
CA LYS A 72 6.66 8.35 19.62
C LYS A 72 6.36 9.79 19.21
N PRO A 73 6.78 10.78 20.04
CA PRO A 73 6.64 12.19 19.65
C PRO A 73 7.25 12.47 18.27
N GLY A 74 6.56 13.26 17.46
CA GLY A 74 6.96 13.60 16.09
C GLY A 74 6.61 12.53 15.04
N SER A 75 6.04 11.38 15.46
CA SER A 75 5.56 10.37 14.51
C SER A 75 4.17 10.69 13.97
N SER A 76 3.90 10.27 12.76
CA SER A 76 2.57 10.37 12.16
C SER A 76 2.20 9.12 11.37
N ILE A 77 0.90 8.79 11.38
CA ILE A 77 0.32 7.76 10.53
C ILE A 77 -0.78 8.36 9.66
N GLN A 78 -0.90 7.83 8.45
CA GLN A 78 -2.01 8.15 7.54
C GLN A 78 -2.65 6.85 7.07
N PHE A 79 -3.97 6.85 6.93
CA PHE A 79 -4.72 5.69 6.44
C PHE A 79 -6.03 6.15 5.80
N ALA A 80 -6.62 5.32 4.94
CA ALA A 80 -7.90 5.62 4.32
C ALA A 80 -9.04 5.57 5.35
N LYS A 81 -10.04 6.45 5.23
CA LYS A 81 -11.23 6.44 6.07
C LYS A 81 -11.97 5.10 6.02
N ASP A 82 -12.00 4.47 4.84
CA ASP A 82 -12.54 3.12 4.63
C ASP A 82 -11.44 2.05 4.79
N PHE A 83 -10.76 2.10 5.94
CA PHE A 83 -9.59 1.30 6.28
C PHE A 83 -9.80 -0.21 6.16
N ASN A 84 -11.02 -0.70 6.47
CA ASN A 84 -11.28 -2.14 6.50
C ASN A 84 -11.24 -2.81 5.12
N LYS A 85 -11.39 -2.05 4.03
CA LYS A 85 -11.24 -2.57 2.67
C LYS A 85 -9.77 -2.76 2.29
N ASP A 86 -8.91 -1.83 2.74
CA ASP A 86 -7.52 -1.79 2.37
C ASP A 86 -6.68 -1.37 3.58
N ARG A 87 -6.25 -2.35 4.37
CA ARG A 87 -5.56 -2.18 5.64
C ARG A 87 -4.14 -1.65 5.44
N LYS A 88 -4.03 -0.43 4.87
CA LYS A 88 -2.77 0.25 4.58
C LYS A 88 -2.57 1.47 5.46
N VAL A 89 -1.38 1.59 6.01
CA VAL A 89 -0.92 2.72 6.81
C VAL A 89 0.37 3.26 6.22
N TRP A 90 0.46 4.57 6.07
CA TRP A 90 1.70 5.28 5.77
C TRP A 90 2.26 5.82 7.07
N LEU A 91 3.46 5.39 7.42
CA LEU A 91 4.15 5.77 8.64
C LEU A 91 5.26 6.79 8.35
N SER A 92 5.35 7.81 9.19
CA SER A 92 6.51 8.67 9.32
C SER A 92 6.90 8.74 10.79
N GLY A 93 8.17 8.47 11.09
CA GLY A 93 8.70 8.41 12.46
C GLY A 93 8.68 7.02 13.08
N ASN A 94 8.67 6.96 14.41
CA ASN A 94 8.90 5.74 15.18
C ASN A 94 7.61 5.23 15.80
N SER A 95 7.27 3.96 15.50
CA SER A 95 6.04 3.36 16.03
C SER A 95 6.17 1.86 16.21
N LEU A 96 5.57 1.37 17.30
CA LEU A 96 5.36 -0.06 17.55
C LEU A 96 3.95 -0.44 17.10
N PHE A 97 3.84 -1.48 16.32
CA PHE A 97 2.57 -2.03 15.85
C PHE A 97 2.28 -3.38 16.51
N GLU A 98 1.11 -3.50 17.10
CA GLU A 98 0.50 -4.79 17.48
C GLU A 98 -0.71 -5.00 16.58
N VAL A 99 -0.46 -5.69 15.44
CA VAL A 99 -1.46 -5.85 14.39
C VAL A 99 -2.45 -6.93 14.75
N TYR A 100 -3.72 -6.57 14.76
CA TYR A 100 -4.80 -7.52 14.97
C TYR A 100 -4.93 -8.48 13.77
N LYS A 101 -5.00 -9.78 14.06
CA LYS A 101 -5.10 -10.82 13.05
C LYS A 101 -6.53 -10.87 12.47
N HIS A 102 -6.65 -10.59 11.18
CA HIS A 102 -7.87 -10.85 10.41
C HIS A 102 -7.64 -11.97 9.41
N GLU A 103 -8.49 -12.98 9.41
CA GLU A 103 -8.39 -14.08 8.46
C GLU A 103 -8.61 -13.58 7.02
N GLY A 104 -7.72 -14.02 6.12
CA GLY A 104 -7.79 -13.68 4.70
C GLY A 104 -7.34 -12.26 4.32
N SER A 105 -6.99 -11.40 5.29
CA SER A 105 -6.59 -10.02 5.03
C SER A 105 -5.18 -9.72 5.50
N THR A 106 -4.39 -9.05 4.67
CA THR A 106 -3.07 -8.53 5.01
C THR A 106 -3.16 -7.10 5.54
N PHE A 107 -2.19 -6.71 6.35
CA PHE A 107 -1.98 -5.35 6.83
C PHE A 107 -0.67 -4.84 6.28
N GLN A 108 -0.64 -3.63 5.74
CA GLN A 108 0.56 -3.04 5.14
C GLN A 108 0.95 -1.75 5.84
N VAL A 109 2.24 -1.62 6.18
CA VAL A 109 2.84 -0.36 6.64
C VAL A 109 3.82 0.13 5.59
N HIS A 110 3.48 1.24 4.96
CA HIS A 110 4.33 1.91 4.00
C HIS A 110 5.30 2.86 4.71
N ILE A 111 6.56 2.72 4.37
CA ILE A 111 7.66 3.57 4.82
C ILE A 111 8.44 4.04 3.59
N ASN A 112 9.50 4.82 3.76
CA ASN A 112 10.28 5.36 2.64
C ASN A 112 10.69 4.31 1.59
N LYS A 113 10.05 4.31 0.40
CA LYS A 113 10.33 3.43 -0.76
C LYS A 113 10.28 1.92 -0.46
N ALA A 114 9.56 1.54 0.58
CA ALA A 114 9.38 0.15 1.00
C ALA A 114 8.05 -0.02 1.73
N PHE A 115 7.59 -1.25 1.87
CA PHE A 115 6.45 -1.57 2.71
C PHE A 115 6.64 -2.90 3.45
N ILE A 116 5.98 -2.97 4.59
CA ILE A 116 5.95 -4.11 5.50
C ILE A 116 4.58 -4.76 5.37
N GLU A 117 4.53 -6.03 5.03
CA GLU A 117 3.28 -6.80 4.95
C GLU A 117 3.21 -7.83 6.04
N VAL A 118 2.07 -7.87 6.76
CA VAL A 118 1.86 -8.74 7.92
C VAL A 118 0.41 -9.24 7.98
N LYS A 119 0.15 -10.26 8.81
CA LYS A 119 -1.20 -10.82 9.04
C LYS A 119 -1.67 -10.76 10.50
N GLY A 120 -0.75 -10.59 11.43
CA GLY A 120 -1.00 -10.56 12.88
C GLY A 120 0.35 -10.66 13.59
N THR A 121 0.95 -9.52 13.89
CA THR A 121 2.38 -9.40 14.11
C THR A 121 2.64 -8.26 15.06
N CYS A 122 3.62 -8.43 15.97
CA CYS A 122 4.13 -7.34 16.79
C CYS A 122 5.51 -6.94 16.30
N PHE A 123 5.69 -5.68 15.90
CA PHE A 123 6.94 -5.17 15.36
C PHE A 123 7.11 -3.67 15.58
N LEU A 124 8.37 -3.24 15.67
CA LEU A 124 8.79 -1.86 15.81
C LEU A 124 9.37 -1.36 14.49
N VAL A 125 9.01 -0.16 14.10
CA VAL A 125 9.64 0.59 13.02
C VAL A 125 10.29 1.83 13.59
N LYS A 126 11.56 2.07 13.24
CA LYS A 126 12.30 3.28 13.58
C LYS A 126 12.79 3.97 12.31
N GLN A 127 12.58 5.27 12.27
CA GLN A 127 13.02 6.17 11.21
C GLN A 127 13.75 7.37 11.82
N ASP A 128 14.72 7.10 12.69
CA ASP A 128 15.50 8.14 13.38
C ASP A 128 16.42 8.88 12.39
N ASP A 129 16.84 8.22 11.33
CA ASP A 129 17.59 8.80 10.22
C ASP A 129 16.73 8.80 8.96
N ILE A 130 16.73 9.92 8.19
CA ILE A 130 16.05 10.07 6.91
C ILE A 130 16.48 8.98 5.90
N LYS A 131 17.72 8.49 6.04
CA LYS A 131 18.32 7.51 5.12
C LYS A 131 18.24 6.08 5.59
N GLN A 132 17.90 5.84 6.85
CA GLN A 132 17.95 4.52 7.44
C GLN A 132 16.67 4.21 8.22
N ASN A 133 16.06 3.08 7.90
CA ASN A 133 14.92 2.55 8.62
C ASN A 133 15.34 1.24 9.29
N GLU A 134 14.91 1.05 10.52
CA GLU A 134 15.09 -0.21 11.25
C GLU A 134 13.72 -0.83 11.51
N ILE A 135 13.57 -2.10 11.19
CA ILE A 135 12.38 -2.90 11.46
C ILE A 135 12.77 -4.04 12.39
N THR A 136 12.17 -4.10 13.56
CA THR A 136 12.40 -5.15 14.55
C THR A 136 11.14 -5.99 14.71
N LEU A 137 11.25 -7.29 14.47
CA LEU A 137 10.14 -8.23 14.61
C LEU A 137 10.21 -8.94 15.96
N PHE A 138 9.15 -8.81 16.77
CA PHE A 138 9.05 -9.49 18.08
C PHE A 138 8.22 -10.77 17.98
N HIS A 139 7.07 -10.72 17.32
CA HIS A 139 6.17 -11.87 17.19
C HIS A 139 5.51 -11.90 15.81
N GLY A 140 5.29 -13.11 15.29
CA GLY A 140 4.61 -13.33 14.01
C GLY A 140 5.59 -13.44 12.84
N LYS A 141 5.22 -12.91 11.67
CA LYS A 141 6.00 -12.96 10.44
C LYS A 141 5.83 -11.65 9.67
N ILE A 142 6.92 -11.14 9.17
CA ILE A 142 6.97 -9.96 8.26
C ILE A 142 7.43 -10.40 6.88
N GLU A 143 6.78 -9.87 5.84
CA GLU A 143 7.34 -9.76 4.51
C GLU A 143 7.69 -8.28 4.26
N PHE A 144 9.00 -7.99 4.23
CA PHE A 144 9.52 -6.64 3.95
C PHE A 144 9.82 -6.52 2.46
N ASN A 145 9.19 -5.55 1.80
CA ASN A 145 9.25 -5.37 0.36
C ASN A 145 9.90 -4.04 0.02
N VAL A 146 10.99 -4.06 -0.76
CA VAL A 146 11.70 -2.85 -1.25
C VAL A 146 11.19 -2.52 -2.64
N GLU A 147 10.49 -1.39 -2.79
CA GLU A 147 9.82 -1.02 -4.05
C GLU A 147 10.78 -0.81 -5.22
N SER A 148 11.93 -0.17 -4.97
CA SER A 148 12.90 0.17 -6.02
C SER A 148 13.59 -1.02 -6.66
N THR A 149 13.74 -2.12 -5.93
CA THR A 149 14.47 -3.32 -6.38
C THR A 149 13.57 -4.54 -6.57
N GLY A 150 12.34 -4.49 -6.07
CA GLY A 150 11.45 -5.64 -5.96
C GLY A 150 11.93 -6.71 -4.98
N LYS A 151 12.97 -6.40 -4.17
CA LYS A 151 13.51 -7.34 -3.18
C LYS A 151 12.50 -7.61 -2.08
N LYS A 152 12.29 -8.88 -1.78
CA LYS A 152 11.44 -9.36 -0.68
C LYS A 152 12.28 -10.05 0.38
N ILE A 153 12.07 -9.68 1.63
CA ILE A 153 12.75 -10.26 2.79
C ILE A 153 11.70 -10.78 3.74
N VAL A 154 11.80 -12.06 4.06
CA VAL A 154 10.93 -12.70 5.06
C VAL A 154 11.65 -12.70 6.39
N MET A 155 11.10 -11.97 7.38
CA MET A 155 11.64 -11.93 8.73
C MET A 155 10.98 -12.96 9.63
N GLN A 156 11.79 -13.55 10.49
CA GLN A 156 11.38 -14.42 11.60
C GLN A 156 11.39 -13.61 12.90
N PRO A 157 10.69 -14.06 13.94
CA PRO A 157 10.75 -13.44 15.26
C PRO A 157 12.20 -13.24 15.73
N LEU A 158 12.44 -12.14 16.43
CA LEU A 158 13.74 -11.73 16.96
C LEU A 158 14.78 -11.40 15.88
N GLN A 159 14.31 -11.00 14.70
CA GLN A 159 15.17 -10.41 13.68
C GLN A 159 14.94 -8.91 13.58
N LYS A 160 16.02 -8.21 13.26
CA LYS A 160 16.05 -6.79 12.92
C LYS A 160 16.55 -6.66 11.48
N VAL A 161 15.83 -5.88 10.67
CA VAL A 161 16.27 -5.46 9.34
C VAL A 161 16.60 -3.98 9.41
N THR A 162 17.81 -3.64 8.94
CA THR A 162 18.22 -2.25 8.67
C THR A 162 18.13 -2.03 7.17
N TYR A 163 17.40 -1.01 6.75
CA TYR A 163 17.18 -0.64 5.35
C TYR A 163 17.69 0.76 5.06
N ASN A 164 18.60 0.88 4.10
CA ASN A 164 19.10 2.17 3.62
C ASN A 164 18.26 2.62 2.41
N VAL A 165 17.62 3.79 2.54
CA VAL A 165 16.68 4.35 1.55
C VAL A 165 17.37 4.81 0.26
N ASP A 166 18.63 5.24 0.34
CA ASP A 166 19.36 5.81 -0.80
C ASP A 166 19.84 4.73 -1.78
N ASN A 167 20.37 3.63 -1.26
CA ASN A 167 20.98 2.56 -2.06
C ASN A 167 20.21 1.24 -2.03
N ALA A 168 19.06 1.20 -1.34
CA ALA A 168 18.21 0.03 -1.17
C ALA A 168 18.91 -1.19 -0.52
N GLN A 169 20.04 -0.99 0.15
CA GLN A 169 20.74 -2.03 0.89
C GLN A 169 19.97 -2.42 2.14
N THR A 170 19.99 -3.70 2.43
CA THR A 170 19.33 -4.28 3.61
C THR A 170 20.29 -5.20 4.34
N GLN A 171 20.35 -5.06 5.65
CA GLN A 171 21.10 -5.93 6.55
C GLN A 171 20.15 -6.60 7.52
N ILE A 172 20.34 -7.89 7.79
CA ILE A 172 19.52 -8.67 8.73
C ILE A 172 20.40 -9.09 9.89
N GLU A 173 19.92 -8.86 11.10
CA GLU A 173 20.57 -9.26 12.34
C GLU A 173 19.59 -10.06 13.22
N ASN A 174 20.08 -11.02 13.95
CA ASN A 174 19.32 -11.69 15.00
C ASN A 174 19.46 -10.91 16.30
N ILE A 175 18.35 -10.66 16.97
CA ILE A 175 18.33 -10.04 18.30
C ILE A 175 18.28 -11.21 19.29
N SER A 176 19.35 -11.38 20.05
CA SER A 176 19.39 -12.34 21.15
C SER A 176 18.70 -11.75 22.38
N ASN A 177 18.06 -12.63 23.17
CA ASN A 177 17.63 -12.37 24.55
C ASN A 177 16.37 -11.51 24.75
N ILE A 178 15.50 -11.36 23.74
CA ILE A 178 14.20 -10.73 23.88
C ILE A 178 13.13 -11.64 23.29
N SER A 179 12.10 -11.98 24.05
CA SER A 179 10.91 -12.67 23.53
C SER A 179 9.63 -11.87 23.84
N TRP A 180 8.61 -12.08 23.03
CA TRP A 180 7.28 -11.52 23.25
C TRP A 180 6.29 -12.65 23.49
N GLU A 181 5.66 -12.68 24.68
CA GLU A 181 4.65 -13.65 25.02
C GLU A 181 3.48 -13.01 25.74
N ASN A 182 2.26 -13.28 25.31
CA ASN A 182 1.02 -12.84 25.96
C ASN A 182 0.95 -11.33 26.29
N GLY A 183 1.45 -10.48 25.40
CA GLY A 183 1.46 -9.04 25.62
C GLY A 183 2.60 -8.53 26.52
N ARG A 184 3.61 -9.36 26.78
CA ARG A 184 4.76 -9.00 27.62
C ARG A 184 6.08 -9.27 26.90
N TYR A 185 7.04 -8.36 27.11
CA TYR A 185 8.43 -8.58 26.70
C TYR A 185 9.12 -9.33 27.82
N ASN A 186 9.71 -10.46 27.50
CA ASN A 186 10.62 -11.18 28.37
C ASN A 186 12.06 -10.93 27.92
N PHE A 187 12.91 -10.59 28.85
CA PHE A 187 14.33 -10.34 28.63
C PHE A 187 15.10 -11.40 29.40
N GLU A 188 15.92 -12.20 28.72
CA GLU A 188 16.76 -13.22 29.34
C GLU A 188 18.23 -12.79 29.20
N ASP A 189 18.96 -12.77 30.31
CA ASP A 189 20.39 -12.43 30.37
C ASP A 189 20.78 -11.12 29.67
N VAL A 190 19.89 -10.12 29.69
CA VAL A 190 20.13 -8.80 29.11
C VAL A 190 20.78 -7.89 30.15
N PRO A 191 21.92 -7.25 29.86
CA PRO A 191 22.47 -6.23 30.73
C PRO A 191 21.47 -5.09 30.99
N LEU A 192 21.42 -4.57 32.23
CA LEU A 192 20.47 -3.54 32.61
C LEU A 192 20.50 -2.31 31.69
N THR A 193 21.67 -1.92 31.22
CA THR A 193 21.85 -0.82 30.26
C THR A 193 21.13 -1.08 28.95
N GLN A 194 21.28 -2.30 28.39
CA GLN A 194 20.62 -2.71 27.17
C GLN A 194 19.10 -2.87 27.37
N LEU A 195 18.67 -3.35 28.54
CA LEU A 195 17.26 -3.40 28.90
C LEU A 195 16.64 -2.01 28.92
N ILE A 196 17.27 -1.02 29.58
CA ILE A 196 16.82 0.37 29.64
C ILE A 196 16.76 0.97 28.22
N GLU A 197 17.79 0.78 27.40
CA GLU A 197 17.79 1.24 26.00
C GLU A 197 16.62 0.64 25.21
N THR A 198 16.42 -0.67 25.32
CA THR A 198 15.34 -1.37 24.62
C THR A 198 13.97 -0.87 25.05
N VAL A 199 13.73 -0.73 26.36
CA VAL A 199 12.48 -0.20 26.90
C VAL A 199 12.25 1.24 26.42
N ASN A 200 13.26 2.13 26.50
CA ASN A 200 13.16 3.50 26.00
C ASN A 200 12.93 3.59 24.48
N GLN A 201 13.27 2.55 23.74
CA GLN A 201 13.02 2.46 22.32
C GLN A 201 11.58 1.99 22.01
N MET A 202 10.98 1.23 22.91
CA MET A 202 9.61 0.71 22.77
C MET A 202 8.54 1.71 23.19
N TYR A 203 8.81 2.51 24.23
CA TYR A 203 7.90 3.45 24.86
C TYR A 203 8.42 4.89 24.79
#